data_b551692828d99118e50a6f806fb3ed91
#
_entry.id   b551692828d99118e50a6f806fb3ed91
#
_cell.length_a   1.000
_cell.length_b   1.000
_cell.length_c   1.000
_cell.angle_alpha   90.00
_cell.angle_beta   90.00
_cell.angle_gamma   90.00
#
_symmetry.space_group_name_H-M   'P 1'
#
loop_
_entity.id
_entity.type
_entity.pdbx_description
1 polymer ?
#
loop_
_entity_poly.entity_id
_entity_poly.type
_entity_poly.pdbx_seq_one_letter_code
_entity_poly.pdbx_strand_id
1 'polypeptide(L)'
;MTDRELAQRLLELLGGTENVLSNAACMTRLRVGVKDVSKVDVAGIKATDGVMGLVEDQTMQVVLGPGKVNKVLEEFSKLTGIAKGAVDDDLLAAAAENKANQKAKYSDKPVQRFMKKIANVFVALLPGIIAAGLINGICNVINVSSGNAFAD
;
A
#
# COMPACT_ATOMS: atom_id res chain seq x y z
N MET A 1 21.06 -11.82 -18.26
CA MET A 1 19.84 -11.30 -18.89
C MET A 1 19.93 -9.77 -18.94
N THR A 2 19.70 -9.16 -20.10
CA THR A 2 19.68 -7.70 -20.25
C THR A 2 18.39 -7.13 -19.68
N ASP A 3 18.37 -5.83 -19.33
CA ASP A 3 17.18 -5.18 -18.76
C ASP A 3 15.98 -5.24 -19.72
N ARG A 4 16.25 -5.22 -21.02
CA ARG A 4 15.22 -5.38 -22.07
C ARG A 4 14.67 -6.81 -22.16
N GLU A 5 15.54 -7.81 -22.13
CA GLU A 5 15.13 -9.22 -22.13
C GLU A 5 14.29 -9.53 -20.88
N LEU A 6 14.69 -8.97 -19.73
CA LEU A 6 13.96 -9.12 -18.48
C LEU A 6 12.58 -8.47 -18.58
N ALA A 7 12.49 -7.26 -19.16
CA ALA A 7 11.21 -6.59 -19.38
C ALA A 7 10.27 -7.38 -20.31
N GLN A 8 10.81 -7.93 -21.41
CA GLN A 8 10.05 -8.78 -22.33
C GLN A 8 9.54 -10.04 -21.65
N ARG A 9 10.42 -10.71 -20.90
CA ARG A 9 10.08 -11.95 -20.19
C ARG A 9 9.00 -11.70 -19.12
N LEU A 10 9.13 -10.61 -18.37
CA LEU A 10 8.12 -10.22 -17.40
C LEU A 10 6.78 -9.91 -18.07
N LEU A 11 6.80 -9.25 -19.22
CA LEU A 11 5.59 -8.93 -19.96
C LEU A 11 4.85 -10.19 -20.44
N GLU A 12 5.58 -11.18 -20.96
CA GLU A 12 5.02 -12.47 -21.35
C GLU A 12 4.36 -13.19 -20.17
N LEU A 13 5.09 -13.26 -19.04
CA LEU A 13 4.63 -13.93 -17.83
C LEU A 13 3.47 -13.21 -17.12
N LEU A 14 3.33 -11.91 -17.35
CA LEU A 14 2.20 -11.10 -16.88
C LEU A 14 0.95 -11.24 -17.74
N GLY A 15 1.02 -12.02 -18.82
CA GLY A 15 -0.11 -12.25 -19.74
C GLY A 15 -0.16 -11.35 -20.95
N GLY A 16 0.97 -10.70 -21.29
CA GLY A 16 1.10 -9.84 -22.48
C GLY A 16 0.64 -8.41 -22.26
N THR A 17 0.83 -7.57 -23.28
CA THR A 17 0.47 -6.14 -23.25
C THR A 17 -0.99 -5.88 -22.97
N GLU A 18 -1.87 -6.74 -23.45
CA GLU A 18 -3.34 -6.60 -23.29
C GLU A 18 -3.79 -6.81 -21.83
N ASN A 19 -2.98 -7.52 -21.04
CA ASN A 19 -3.27 -7.77 -19.64
C ASN A 19 -2.69 -6.71 -18.70
N VAL A 20 -1.78 -5.86 -19.20
CA VAL A 20 -1.14 -4.80 -18.41
C VAL A 20 -1.94 -3.52 -18.49
N LEU A 21 -2.36 -2.99 -17.35
CA LEU A 21 -3.14 -1.76 -17.23
C LEU A 21 -2.31 -0.56 -16.78
N SER A 22 -1.30 -0.81 -15.95
CA SER A 22 -0.44 0.25 -15.45
C SER A 22 0.95 -0.26 -15.13
N ASN A 23 1.92 0.62 -15.16
CA ASN A 23 3.26 0.34 -14.70
C ASN A 23 3.79 1.49 -13.84
N ALA A 24 4.41 1.17 -12.74
CA ALA A 24 5.07 2.13 -11.88
C ALA A 24 6.30 1.50 -11.22
N ALA A 25 7.32 2.29 -10.96
CA ALA A 25 8.46 1.83 -10.18
C ALA A 25 8.49 2.52 -8.80
N CYS A 26 8.82 1.74 -7.80
CA CYS A 26 9.28 2.22 -6.52
C CYS A 26 10.79 1.96 -6.42
N MET A 27 11.45 2.32 -5.33
CA MET A 27 12.92 2.22 -5.21
C MET A 27 13.49 0.84 -5.57
N THR A 28 12.77 -0.25 -5.30
CA THR A 28 13.22 -1.63 -5.50
C THR A 28 12.20 -2.52 -6.21
N ARG A 29 10.99 -2.02 -6.48
CA ARG A 29 9.86 -2.83 -6.97
C ARG A 29 9.24 -2.23 -8.22
N LEU A 30 9.03 -3.07 -9.22
CA LEU A 30 8.18 -2.78 -10.36
C LEU A 30 6.75 -3.16 -10.00
N ARG A 31 5.84 -2.19 -10.03
CA ARG A 31 4.41 -2.40 -9.79
C ARG A 31 3.70 -2.41 -11.14
N VAL A 32 3.00 -3.50 -11.41
CA VAL A 32 2.24 -3.68 -12.63
C VAL A 32 0.80 -3.97 -12.27
N GLY A 33 -0.11 -3.13 -12.74
CA GLY A 33 -1.54 -3.41 -12.69
C GLY A 33 -1.91 -4.36 -13.82
N VAL A 34 -2.64 -5.42 -13.50
CA VAL A 34 -3.11 -6.41 -14.47
C VAL A 34 -4.62 -6.50 -14.47
N LYS A 35 -5.22 -6.77 -15.65
CA LYS A 35 -6.66 -6.98 -15.82
C LYS A 35 -7.10 -8.29 -15.16
N ASP A 36 -6.36 -9.35 -15.47
CA ASP A 36 -6.69 -10.72 -15.10
C ASP A 36 -5.49 -11.39 -14.47
N VAL A 37 -5.58 -11.63 -13.17
CA VAL A 37 -4.52 -12.26 -12.37
C VAL A 37 -4.35 -13.73 -12.76
N SER A 38 -5.39 -14.39 -13.28
CA SER A 38 -5.33 -15.80 -13.67
C SER A 38 -4.39 -16.07 -14.85
N LYS A 39 -4.09 -15.03 -15.65
CA LYS A 39 -3.16 -15.09 -16.79
C LYS A 39 -1.70 -14.85 -16.39
N VAL A 40 -1.45 -14.54 -15.12
CA VAL A 40 -0.11 -14.26 -14.62
C VAL A 40 0.57 -15.56 -14.19
N ASP A 41 1.72 -15.87 -14.78
CA ASP A 41 2.56 -16.98 -14.33
C ASP A 41 3.47 -16.55 -13.17
N VAL A 42 2.92 -16.64 -11.98
CA VAL A 42 3.60 -16.31 -10.72
C VAL A 42 4.87 -17.13 -10.51
N ALA A 43 4.82 -18.43 -10.85
CA ALA A 43 5.96 -19.33 -10.69
C ALA A 43 7.09 -18.97 -11.67
N GLY A 44 6.74 -18.68 -12.92
CA GLY A 44 7.68 -18.24 -13.94
C GLY A 44 8.35 -16.92 -13.60
N ILE A 45 7.60 -15.96 -13.05
CA ILE A 45 8.15 -14.66 -12.61
C ILE A 45 9.15 -14.85 -11.47
N LYS A 46 8.81 -15.65 -10.46
CA LYS A 46 9.71 -15.96 -9.32
C LYS A 46 10.98 -16.72 -9.74
N ALA A 47 10.89 -17.52 -10.80
CA ALA A 47 12.02 -18.28 -11.34
C ALA A 47 12.89 -17.48 -12.33
N THR A 48 12.46 -16.26 -12.70
CA THR A 48 13.18 -15.43 -13.68
C THR A 48 14.44 -14.84 -13.05
N ASP A 49 15.57 -14.99 -13.77
CA ASP A 49 16.86 -14.44 -13.34
C ASP A 49 16.82 -12.91 -13.27
N GLY A 50 17.18 -12.37 -12.11
CA GLY A 50 17.12 -10.94 -11.81
C GLY A 50 15.85 -10.50 -11.07
N VAL A 51 14.91 -11.40 -10.80
CA VAL A 51 13.78 -11.19 -9.91
C VAL A 51 14.13 -11.70 -8.51
N MET A 52 14.05 -10.85 -7.52
CA MET A 52 14.30 -11.21 -6.11
C MET A 52 13.07 -11.78 -5.42
N GLY A 53 11.90 -11.48 -5.93
CA GLY A 53 10.63 -11.96 -5.41
C GLY A 53 9.44 -11.30 -6.08
N LEU A 54 8.25 -11.85 -5.83
CA LEU A 54 6.96 -11.30 -6.29
C LEU A 54 6.02 -11.19 -5.11
N VAL A 55 5.39 -10.03 -4.96
CA VAL A 55 4.31 -9.81 -4.00
C VAL A 55 3.01 -9.65 -4.78
N GLU A 56 2.06 -10.50 -4.46
CA GLU A 56 0.73 -10.51 -5.03
C GLU A 56 -0.19 -9.67 -4.14
N ASP A 57 -0.59 -8.52 -4.64
CA ASP A 57 -1.50 -7.59 -3.98
C ASP A 57 -2.51 -7.09 -5.04
N GLN A 58 -3.13 -5.95 -4.83
CA GLN A 58 -3.95 -5.28 -5.85
C GLN A 58 -3.19 -5.01 -7.16
N THR A 59 -1.88 -4.94 -7.09
CA THR A 59 -0.96 -4.87 -8.21
C THR A 59 0.14 -5.92 -8.05
N MET A 60 0.64 -6.46 -9.16
CA MET A 60 1.78 -7.35 -9.14
C MET A 60 3.06 -6.54 -8.84
N GLN A 61 3.70 -6.81 -7.72
CA GLN A 61 4.92 -6.13 -7.31
C GLN A 61 6.12 -7.05 -7.50
N VAL A 62 6.87 -6.82 -8.57
CA VAL A 62 8.09 -7.58 -8.88
C VAL A 62 9.28 -6.90 -8.22
N VAL A 63 9.96 -7.57 -7.32
CA VAL A 63 11.14 -7.06 -6.63
C VAL A 63 12.36 -7.28 -7.50
N LEU A 64 12.98 -6.22 -8.00
CA LEU A 64 14.15 -6.26 -8.90
C LEU A 64 15.42 -5.71 -8.27
N GLY A 65 15.28 -5.02 -7.12
CA GLY A 65 16.39 -4.36 -6.44
C GLY A 65 16.67 -2.93 -6.93
N PRO A 66 17.50 -2.18 -6.18
CA PRO A 66 17.78 -0.77 -6.45
C PRO A 66 18.57 -0.60 -7.76
N GLY A 67 18.18 0.39 -8.56
CA GLY A 67 18.85 0.73 -9.82
C GLY A 67 18.39 -0.08 -11.03
N LYS A 68 18.10 -1.37 -10.88
CA LYS A 68 17.62 -2.22 -11.97
C LYS A 68 16.17 -1.95 -12.33
N VAL A 69 15.36 -1.66 -11.32
CA VAL A 69 13.91 -1.41 -11.48
C VAL A 69 13.60 -0.28 -12.44
N ASN A 70 14.36 0.82 -12.42
CA ASN A 70 14.12 1.97 -13.29
C ASN A 70 14.45 1.68 -14.75
N LYS A 71 15.52 0.93 -15.00
CA LYS A 71 15.91 0.51 -16.35
C LYS A 71 14.90 -0.47 -16.94
N VAL A 72 14.48 -1.44 -16.13
CA VAL A 72 13.45 -2.40 -16.54
C VAL A 72 12.10 -1.70 -16.79
N LEU A 73 11.71 -0.75 -15.93
CA LEU A 73 10.50 0.06 -16.16
C LEU A 73 10.56 0.83 -17.47
N GLU A 74 11.74 1.38 -17.81
CA GLU A 74 11.89 2.12 -19.05
C GLU A 74 11.67 1.25 -20.28
N GLU A 75 12.28 0.07 -20.31
CA GLU A 75 12.08 -0.89 -21.38
C GLU A 75 10.64 -1.45 -21.39
N PHE A 76 10.11 -1.73 -20.21
CA PHE A 76 8.72 -2.20 -20.05
C PHE A 76 7.70 -1.18 -20.57
N SER A 77 7.92 0.12 -20.28
CA SER A 77 7.07 1.21 -20.80
C SER A 77 7.14 1.33 -22.33
N LYS A 78 8.32 1.12 -22.92
CA LYS A 78 8.48 1.11 -24.37
C LYS A 78 7.75 -0.06 -25.03
N LEU A 79 7.75 -1.23 -24.38
CA LEU A 79 7.11 -2.44 -24.88
C LEU A 79 5.58 -2.39 -24.74
N THR A 80 5.07 -1.84 -23.66
CA THR A 80 3.63 -1.75 -23.38
C THR A 80 2.99 -0.51 -24.01
N GLY A 81 3.77 0.53 -24.34
CA GLY A 81 3.25 1.83 -24.75
C GLY A 81 2.64 2.67 -23.61
N ILE A 82 2.67 2.16 -22.37
CA ILE A 82 2.11 2.83 -21.21
C ILE A 82 3.17 3.75 -20.60
N ALA A 83 2.86 5.02 -20.42
CA ALA A 83 3.79 5.98 -19.83
C ALA A 83 4.17 5.58 -18.38
N LYS A 84 5.38 5.95 -17.96
CA LYS A 84 5.88 5.66 -16.61
C LYS A 84 4.97 6.30 -15.55
N GLY A 85 4.41 5.49 -14.67
CA GLY A 85 3.51 5.95 -13.61
C GLY A 85 2.11 6.29 -14.09
N ALA A 86 1.78 6.07 -15.35
CA ALA A 86 0.41 6.19 -15.84
C ALA A 86 -0.43 5.08 -15.21
N VAL A 87 -1.54 5.48 -14.63
CA VAL A 87 -2.62 4.60 -14.20
C VAL A 87 -3.71 4.80 -15.24
N ASP A 88 -4.12 3.75 -15.93
CA ASP A 88 -5.26 3.83 -16.83
C ASP A 88 -6.50 4.29 -16.06
N ASP A 89 -7.29 5.17 -16.66
CA ASP A 89 -8.55 5.65 -16.07
C ASP A 89 -9.49 4.48 -15.71
N ASP A 90 -9.43 3.39 -16.45
CA ASP A 90 -10.14 2.13 -16.15
C ASP A 90 -9.68 1.49 -14.81
N LEU A 91 -8.42 1.68 -14.41
CA LEU A 91 -7.95 1.23 -13.09
C LEU A 91 -8.45 2.11 -11.94
N LEU A 92 -8.59 3.41 -12.18
CA LEU A 92 -9.22 4.30 -11.21
C LEU A 92 -10.69 3.94 -11.02
N ALA A 93 -11.40 3.56 -12.10
CA ALA A 93 -12.76 3.06 -12.03
C ALA A 93 -12.85 1.71 -11.32
N ALA A 94 -11.99 0.74 -11.66
CA ALA A 94 -11.93 -0.58 -11.00
C ALA A 94 -11.47 -0.49 -9.55
N ALA A 95 -10.53 0.41 -9.22
CA ALA A 95 -10.12 0.68 -7.85
C ALA A 95 -11.22 1.39 -7.04
N ALA A 96 -12.02 2.24 -7.68
CA ALA A 96 -13.19 2.87 -7.08
C ALA A 96 -14.32 1.84 -6.83
N GLU A 97 -14.57 0.94 -7.79
CA GLU A 97 -15.52 -0.18 -7.61
C GLU A 97 -15.06 -1.17 -6.55
N ASN A 98 -13.77 -1.54 -6.52
CA ASN A 98 -13.23 -2.41 -5.48
C ASN A 98 -13.25 -1.73 -4.10
N LYS A 99 -13.00 -0.42 -4.01
CA LYS A 99 -13.19 0.35 -2.78
C LYS A 99 -14.66 0.42 -2.37
N ALA A 100 -15.58 0.55 -3.32
CA ALA A 100 -17.02 0.55 -3.05
C ALA A 100 -17.48 -0.85 -2.63
N ASN A 101 -17.02 -1.92 -3.28
CA ASN A 101 -17.33 -3.30 -2.94
C ASN A 101 -16.68 -3.76 -1.62
N GLN A 102 -15.45 -3.33 -1.32
CA GLN A 102 -14.85 -3.54 0.00
C GLN A 102 -15.57 -2.74 1.09
N LYS A 103 -15.97 -1.49 0.80
CA LYS A 103 -16.81 -0.71 1.72
C LYS A 103 -18.16 -1.37 1.95
N ALA A 104 -18.78 -1.94 0.93
CA ALA A 104 -20.05 -2.65 1.04
C ALA A 104 -19.90 -3.98 1.81
N LYS A 105 -18.87 -4.76 1.54
CA LYS A 105 -18.58 -6.02 2.28
C LYS A 105 -18.20 -5.79 3.74
N TYR A 106 -17.52 -4.68 4.03
CA TYR A 106 -17.13 -4.31 5.40
C TYR A 106 -18.21 -3.51 6.13
N SER A 107 -19.19 -2.94 5.41
CA SER A 107 -20.25 -2.11 6.00
C SER A 107 -21.42 -2.89 6.58
N ASP A 108 -21.56 -4.19 6.26
CA ASP A 108 -22.75 -4.97 6.61
C ASP A 108 -22.67 -5.75 7.95
N LYS A 109 -21.56 -5.64 8.67
CA LYS A 109 -21.50 -6.23 10.02
C LYS A 109 -21.89 -5.18 11.06
N PRO A 110 -23.01 -5.35 11.79
CA PRO A 110 -23.48 -4.40 12.81
C PRO A 110 -22.42 -4.14 13.89
N VAL A 111 -21.55 -5.12 14.16
CA VAL A 111 -20.42 -5.02 15.10
C VAL A 111 -19.38 -3.99 14.65
N GLN A 112 -19.12 -3.87 13.34
CA GLN A 112 -18.16 -2.88 12.82
C GLN A 112 -18.70 -1.46 12.85
N ARG A 113 -20.00 -1.25 12.64
CA ARG A 113 -20.65 0.06 12.86
C ARG A 113 -20.52 0.48 14.31
N PHE A 114 -20.70 -0.45 15.23
CA PHE A 114 -20.58 -0.20 16.67
C PHE A 114 -19.12 0.13 17.05
N MET A 115 -18.15 -0.65 16.57
CA MET A 115 -16.71 -0.40 16.79
C MET A 115 -16.26 0.94 16.21
N LYS A 116 -16.74 1.31 15.03
CA LYS A 116 -16.44 2.61 14.42
C LYS A 116 -17.02 3.78 15.21
N LYS A 117 -18.22 3.60 15.79
CA LYS A 117 -18.86 4.60 16.63
C LYS A 117 -18.09 4.79 17.95
N ILE A 118 -17.64 3.70 18.57
CA ILE A 118 -16.79 3.72 19.77
C ILE A 118 -15.45 4.38 19.47
N ALA A 119 -14.79 4.00 18.39
CA ALA A 119 -13.48 4.57 18.01
C ALA A 119 -13.55 6.10 17.81
N ASN A 120 -14.61 6.61 17.18
CA ASN A 120 -14.82 8.04 17.01
C ASN A 120 -15.03 8.79 18.33
N VAL A 121 -15.71 8.17 19.30
CA VAL A 121 -15.89 8.74 20.64
C VAL A 121 -14.55 8.75 21.40
N PHE A 122 -13.74 7.69 21.28
CA PHE A 122 -12.41 7.61 21.91
C PHE A 122 -11.46 8.68 21.38
N VAL A 123 -11.44 8.89 20.05
CA VAL A 123 -10.60 9.92 19.42
C VAL A 123 -10.96 11.32 19.91
N ALA A 124 -12.26 11.60 20.11
CA ALA A 124 -12.70 12.89 20.65
C ALA A 124 -12.35 13.08 22.15
N LEU A 125 -12.21 11.98 22.91
CA LEU A 125 -11.85 12.01 24.34
C LEU A 125 -10.33 12.07 24.58
N LEU A 126 -9.51 11.68 23.60
CA LEU A 126 -8.05 11.67 23.73
C LEU A 126 -7.45 13.00 24.21
N PRO A 127 -7.80 14.18 23.64
CA PRO A 127 -7.25 15.45 24.09
C PRO A 127 -7.65 15.78 25.54
N GLY A 128 -8.86 15.36 25.98
CA GLY A 128 -9.31 15.56 27.35
C GLY A 128 -8.51 14.73 28.36
N ILE A 129 -8.22 13.48 28.05
CA ILE A 129 -7.44 12.57 28.92
C ILE A 129 -5.98 13.05 29.03
N ILE A 130 -5.41 13.50 27.93
CA ILE A 130 -4.04 14.03 27.91
C ILE A 130 -3.95 15.33 28.74
N ALA A 131 -4.92 16.23 28.60
CA ALA A 131 -4.97 17.46 29.37
C ALA A 131 -5.11 17.19 30.88
N ALA A 132 -5.99 16.28 31.27
CA ALA A 132 -6.19 15.88 32.66
C ALA A 132 -4.92 15.24 33.27
N GLY A 133 -4.24 14.38 32.51
CA GLY A 133 -2.99 13.75 32.93
C GLY A 133 -1.84 14.75 33.12
N LEU A 134 -1.73 15.74 32.23
CA LEU A 134 -0.75 16.82 32.33
C LEU A 134 -0.99 17.70 33.57
N ILE A 135 -2.24 18.11 33.80
CA ILE A 135 -2.59 18.93 34.96
C ILE A 135 -2.29 18.17 36.24
N ASN A 136 -2.69 16.91 36.36
CA ASN A 136 -2.44 16.07 37.50
C ASN A 136 -0.93 15.84 37.72
N GLY A 137 -0.17 15.64 36.63
CA GLY A 137 1.30 15.52 36.71
C GLY A 137 1.98 16.79 37.22
N ILE A 138 1.58 17.97 36.72
CA ILE A 138 2.11 19.26 37.16
C ILE A 138 1.74 19.54 38.62
N CYS A 139 0.50 19.29 39.03
CA CYS A 139 0.09 19.43 40.44
C CYS A 139 0.89 18.53 41.36
N ASN A 140 1.20 17.29 40.96
CA ASN A 140 1.99 16.37 41.76
C ASN A 140 3.45 16.83 41.88
N VAL A 141 4.05 17.34 40.80
CA VAL A 141 5.41 17.90 40.84
C VAL A 141 5.50 19.12 41.76
N ILE A 142 4.51 20.03 41.67
CA ILE A 142 4.43 21.21 42.53
C ILE A 142 4.27 20.79 44.00
N ASN A 143 3.41 19.82 44.28
CA ASN A 143 3.19 19.30 45.65
C ASN A 143 4.45 18.68 46.24
N VAL A 144 5.18 17.87 45.43
CA VAL A 144 6.45 17.26 45.86
C VAL A 144 7.56 18.33 46.01
N SER A 145 7.62 19.32 45.11
CA SER A 145 8.61 20.40 45.15
C SER A 145 8.33 21.43 46.26
N SER A 146 7.08 21.63 46.64
CA SER A 146 6.66 22.54 47.74
C SER A 146 6.71 21.89 49.12
N GLY A 147 7.27 20.67 49.25
CA GLY A 147 7.50 20.03 50.56
C GLY A 147 6.23 19.82 51.38
N ASN A 148 5.18 19.20 50.80
CA ASN A 148 3.92 18.86 51.48
C ASN A 148 3.18 20.01 52.17
N ALA A 149 3.29 21.23 51.64
CA ALA A 149 2.64 22.40 52.24
C ALA A 149 1.10 22.42 52.14
N PHE A 150 0.48 21.38 51.52
CA PHE A 150 -0.99 21.27 51.37
C PHE A 150 -1.53 19.90 51.82
N ALA A 151 -0.87 19.21 52.72
CA ALA A 151 -1.40 18.01 53.35
C ALA A 151 -1.72 18.30 54.83
N ASP A 152 -2.78 19.11 55.03
CA ASP A 152 -3.63 19.17 56.21
C ASP A 152 -5.03 19.65 55.81
#